data_55f96baa575e546c74c92381bd185e3a
#
_entry.id   55f96baa575e546c74c92381bd185e3a
#
_cell.length_a   1.000
_cell.length_b   1.000
_cell.length_c   1.000
_cell.angle_alpha   90.00
_cell.angle_beta   90.00
_cell.angle_gamma   90.00
#
_symmetry.space_group_name_H-M   'P 1'
#
loop_
_entity.id
_entity.type
_entity.pdbx_description
1 polymer ?
#
loop_
_entity_poly.entity_id
_entity_poly.type
_entity_poly.pdbx_seq_one_letter_code
_entity_poly.pdbx_strand_id
1 'polypeptide(L)'
;NVVSDVLVPGKSLKAKTLNISVSKDLLILSGSGKLSGIPLSGEWTQPRSEPNLPGEININLIATEEALALLNIDLPKGLFKGKAPMNLVLNLVKDQPVKFFINSDLKGIEISIPSLNWRKQSKALGSFQMAGKLTKPLTIEKFTLKAPDLATSGQILMGQAGIETVTLDRLDVGDWLSSNVVMRRRGEDLPMGIYLFGGSIDLRSLPNFESNDSSELKRSPVVAKFKSLRISDEIFLTDANAEMVADNSQSAKFSGRVNGGALIKGHLKKTNGVFVIDLQSKDGGGVLRDAGLLRQANGGSLSATLTSADGGWEGEMLIFDARVKDAPQIAEIISAISVIGLIEQIDGKGLLFSDIFARFNLKNRLFTLYEASAVGPSIGLSFDGYIDSKTNRMNIQGVLSPFFMLNSVGSFLTRRGEGLIGFNFNMRGSAKSPSVTVNPLSAFTPGMFRDIFRRPPPE
;
A
#
# COMPACT_ATOMS: atom_id res chain seq x y z
N ASN A 1 -53.40 15.67 19.22
CA ASN A 1 -52.61 14.65 18.51
C ASN A 1 -52.72 14.93 17.01
N VAL A 2 -51.62 15.25 16.38
CA VAL A 2 -51.51 15.40 14.93
C VAL A 2 -50.93 14.11 14.39
N VAL A 3 -51.58 13.53 13.37
CA VAL A 3 -51.07 12.39 12.61
C VAL A 3 -51.08 12.76 11.16
N SER A 4 -49.96 12.66 10.47
CA SER A 4 -49.83 12.96 9.04
C SER A 4 -48.92 11.93 8.36
N ASP A 5 -49.33 11.43 7.21
CA ASP A 5 -48.57 10.54 6.33
C ASP A 5 -48.19 11.24 5.01
N VAL A 6 -48.57 12.53 4.90
CA VAL A 6 -48.38 13.34 3.69
C VAL A 6 -46.94 13.92 3.63
N LEU A 7 -46.32 14.24 4.78
CA LEU A 7 -45.02 14.93 4.80
C LEU A 7 -43.87 14.07 4.29
N VAL A 8 -43.92 12.77 4.54
CA VAL A 8 -42.97 11.78 3.98
C VAL A 8 -43.82 10.61 3.49
N PRO A 9 -43.90 10.36 2.19
CA PRO A 9 -44.74 9.29 1.62
C PRO A 9 -44.43 7.93 2.30
N GLY A 10 -45.48 7.27 2.81
CA GLY A 10 -45.38 5.98 3.49
C GLY A 10 -44.82 6.04 4.94
N LYS A 11 -44.60 7.22 5.52
CA LYS A 11 -44.11 7.40 6.88
C LYS A 11 -45.11 8.22 7.72
N SER A 12 -45.49 7.74 8.88
CA SER A 12 -46.45 8.41 9.79
C SER A 12 -45.71 9.34 10.74
N LEU A 13 -46.00 10.64 10.68
CA LEU A 13 -45.61 11.63 11.66
C LEU A 13 -46.66 11.72 12.74
N LYS A 14 -46.31 11.52 14.02
CA LYS A 14 -47.16 11.67 15.21
C LYS A 14 -46.58 12.72 16.14
N ALA A 15 -47.33 13.78 16.39
CA ALA A 15 -46.95 14.83 17.36
C ALA A 15 -48.06 15.09 18.37
N LYS A 16 -47.72 15.35 19.63
CA LYS A 16 -48.69 15.76 20.66
C LYS A 16 -49.20 17.18 20.40
N THR A 17 -48.28 18.08 20.10
CA THR A 17 -48.51 19.49 19.87
C THR A 17 -47.59 20.00 18.80
N LEU A 18 -48.11 20.80 17.85
CA LEU A 18 -47.36 21.60 16.93
C LEU A 18 -47.66 23.05 17.17
N ASN A 19 -46.64 23.89 17.20
CA ASN A 19 -46.78 25.34 17.32
C ASN A 19 -46.80 25.93 15.91
N ILE A 20 -47.78 26.76 15.63
CA ILE A 20 -47.87 27.46 14.35
C ILE A 20 -47.83 28.96 14.64
N SER A 21 -46.90 29.64 14.01
CA SER A 21 -46.79 31.10 14.02
C SER A 21 -46.87 31.61 12.59
N VAL A 22 -47.82 32.56 12.39
CA VAL A 22 -48.05 33.13 11.07
C VAL A 22 -47.92 34.64 11.17
N SER A 23 -47.03 35.19 10.37
CA SER A 23 -46.88 36.63 10.17
C SER A 23 -47.20 36.99 8.71
N LYS A 24 -47.12 38.28 8.36
CA LYS A 24 -47.25 38.72 6.97
C LYS A 24 -46.19 38.10 6.06
N ASP A 25 -44.95 37.95 6.57
CA ASP A 25 -43.78 37.60 5.78
C ASP A 25 -43.35 36.13 5.99
N LEU A 26 -43.82 35.46 7.06
CA LEU A 26 -43.29 34.17 7.46
C LEU A 26 -44.36 33.25 8.09
N LEU A 27 -44.33 31.99 7.72
CA LEU A 27 -45.03 30.90 8.39
C LEU A 27 -43.97 30.01 9.05
N ILE A 28 -44.13 29.75 10.33
CA ILE A 28 -43.29 28.83 11.09
C ILE A 28 -44.18 27.75 11.70
N LEU A 29 -43.78 26.49 11.46
CA LEU A 29 -44.36 25.32 12.14
C LEU A 29 -43.25 24.60 12.88
N SER A 30 -43.35 24.49 14.22
CA SER A 30 -42.34 23.85 15.04
C SER A 30 -42.94 22.90 16.06
N GLY A 31 -42.15 21.91 16.49
CA GLY A 31 -42.58 20.97 17.48
C GLY A 31 -41.69 19.73 17.61
N SER A 32 -42.14 18.83 18.49
CA SER A 32 -41.50 17.52 18.69
C SER A 32 -42.51 16.41 18.42
N GLY A 33 -42.04 15.34 17.81
CA GLY A 33 -42.89 14.22 17.45
C GLY A 33 -42.10 12.93 17.23
N LYS A 34 -42.75 11.97 16.56
CA LYS A 34 -42.14 10.72 16.10
C LYS A 34 -42.48 10.48 14.66
N LEU A 35 -41.46 10.26 13.81
CA LEU A 35 -41.63 9.81 12.44
C LEU A 35 -41.45 8.28 12.39
N SER A 36 -42.55 7.54 12.15
CA SER A 36 -42.56 6.07 12.19
C SER A 36 -41.89 5.48 13.46
N GLY A 37 -42.07 6.15 14.62
CA GLY A 37 -41.48 5.73 15.88
C GLY A 37 -40.18 6.43 16.25
N ILE A 38 -39.44 7.02 15.32
CA ILE A 38 -38.20 7.74 15.59
C ILE A 38 -38.48 9.10 16.19
N PRO A 39 -38.01 9.41 17.41
CA PRO A 39 -38.15 10.72 18.00
C PRO A 39 -37.42 11.79 17.22
N LEU A 40 -38.06 12.91 16.96
CA LEU A 40 -37.47 14.08 16.32
C LEU A 40 -38.08 15.38 16.88
N SER A 41 -37.34 16.45 16.72
CA SER A 41 -37.83 17.82 16.82
C SER A 41 -37.47 18.59 15.58
N GLY A 42 -38.30 19.56 15.20
CA GLY A 42 -37.99 20.32 14.01
C GLY A 42 -38.81 21.58 13.88
N GLU A 43 -38.40 22.34 12.89
CA GLU A 43 -39.03 23.60 12.52
C GLU A 43 -39.10 23.66 10.97
N TRP A 44 -40.26 24.00 10.45
CA TRP A 44 -40.50 24.36 9.05
C TRP A 44 -40.72 25.85 8.96
N THR A 45 -39.92 26.51 8.16
CA THR A 45 -39.98 27.94 7.88
C THR A 45 -40.34 28.14 6.43
N GLN A 46 -41.45 28.87 6.15
CA GLN A 46 -41.84 29.20 4.79
C GLN A 46 -42.02 30.73 4.66
N PRO A 47 -41.17 31.41 3.87
CA PRO A 47 -41.38 32.81 3.52
C PRO A 47 -42.69 33.01 2.74
N ARG A 48 -43.39 34.12 2.96
CA ARG A 48 -44.66 34.48 2.34
C ARG A 48 -44.63 35.82 1.63
N SER A 49 -43.53 36.59 1.81
CA SER A 49 -43.39 37.94 1.24
C SER A 49 -43.40 37.96 -0.29
N GLU A 50 -42.89 36.89 -0.92
CA GLU A 50 -42.86 36.71 -2.34
C GLU A 50 -43.31 35.30 -2.75
N PRO A 51 -43.99 35.11 -3.91
CA PRO A 51 -44.29 33.78 -4.41
C PRO A 51 -43.03 33.00 -4.73
N ASN A 52 -43.03 31.71 -4.36
CA ASN A 52 -41.97 30.74 -4.69
C ASN A 52 -40.63 30.91 -3.96
N LEU A 53 -40.54 31.70 -2.89
CA LEU A 53 -39.36 31.67 -2.01
C LEU A 53 -39.15 30.28 -1.42
N PRO A 54 -37.87 29.82 -1.29
CA PRO A 54 -37.59 28.52 -0.74
C PRO A 54 -38.03 28.40 0.73
N GLY A 55 -38.72 27.31 1.05
CA GLY A 55 -38.95 26.91 2.43
C GLY A 55 -37.81 26.06 2.94
N GLU A 56 -37.65 26.03 4.27
CA GLU A 56 -36.65 25.22 4.93
C GLU A 56 -37.26 24.38 6.04
N ILE A 57 -36.92 23.10 6.13
CA ILE A 57 -37.24 22.24 7.26
C ILE A 57 -35.91 21.86 7.95
N ASN A 58 -35.81 22.20 9.24
CA ASN A 58 -34.69 21.84 10.08
C ASN A 58 -35.13 20.79 11.09
N ILE A 59 -34.51 19.61 11.08
CA ILE A 59 -34.89 18.46 11.89
C ILE A 59 -33.68 17.99 12.70
N ASN A 60 -33.89 17.86 14.03
CA ASN A 60 -32.94 17.25 14.92
C ASN A 60 -33.47 15.87 15.34
N LEU A 61 -32.65 14.85 15.17
CA LEU A 61 -32.99 13.48 15.54
C LEU A 61 -31.75 12.75 16.08
N ILE A 62 -32.01 11.59 16.67
CA ILE A 62 -30.95 10.68 17.08
C ILE A 62 -30.83 9.59 16.01
N ALA A 63 -29.69 9.57 15.34
CA ALA A 63 -29.36 8.53 14.37
C ALA A 63 -29.06 7.22 15.13
N THR A 64 -29.77 6.16 14.75
CA THR A 64 -29.54 4.77 15.17
C THR A 64 -29.62 3.88 13.93
N GLU A 65 -29.16 2.63 14.02
CA GLU A 65 -29.25 1.68 12.90
C GLU A 65 -30.71 1.49 12.46
N GLU A 66 -31.64 1.36 13.44
CA GLU A 66 -33.08 1.24 13.16
C GLU A 66 -33.66 2.51 12.52
N ALA A 67 -33.19 3.69 12.93
CA ALA A 67 -33.64 4.95 12.36
C ALA A 67 -33.22 5.07 10.89
N LEU A 68 -32.01 4.68 10.53
CA LEU A 68 -31.52 4.69 9.17
C LEU A 68 -32.27 3.68 8.30
N ALA A 69 -32.48 2.47 8.78
CA ALA A 69 -33.24 1.44 8.08
C ALA A 69 -34.70 1.90 7.81
N LEU A 70 -35.33 2.55 8.77
CA LEU A 70 -36.67 3.15 8.58
C LEU A 70 -36.69 4.26 7.55
N LEU A 71 -35.57 4.92 7.30
CA LEU A 71 -35.39 5.92 6.22
C LEU A 71 -34.98 5.30 4.89
N ASN A 72 -34.94 3.98 4.77
CA ASN A 72 -34.48 3.20 3.63
C ASN A 72 -32.98 3.48 3.30
N ILE A 73 -32.19 3.72 4.32
CA ILE A 73 -30.73 3.84 4.23
C ILE A 73 -30.14 2.52 4.72
N ASP A 74 -29.90 1.61 3.78
CA ASP A 74 -29.29 0.32 4.09
C ASP A 74 -27.76 0.48 4.13
N LEU A 75 -27.21 0.37 5.33
CA LEU A 75 -25.76 0.33 5.55
C LEU A 75 -25.28 -1.13 5.67
N PRO A 76 -24.03 -1.42 5.31
CA PRO A 76 -23.44 -2.73 5.60
C PRO A 76 -23.57 -3.09 7.07
N LYS A 77 -23.97 -4.34 7.36
CA LYS A 77 -24.13 -4.82 8.73
C LYS A 77 -22.84 -4.64 9.54
N GLY A 78 -22.97 -4.07 10.73
CA GLY A 78 -21.84 -3.85 11.62
C GLY A 78 -20.97 -2.65 11.30
N LEU A 79 -21.26 -1.90 10.22
CA LEU A 79 -20.53 -0.69 9.89
C LEU A 79 -20.63 0.33 11.03
N PHE A 80 -21.79 0.44 11.67
CA PHE A 80 -22.02 1.43 12.69
C PHE A 80 -22.91 0.88 13.85
N LYS A 81 -22.58 1.28 15.09
CA LYS A 81 -23.34 0.91 16.29
C LYS A 81 -23.44 2.11 17.23
N GLY A 82 -24.59 2.25 17.90
CA GLY A 82 -24.80 3.29 18.91
C GLY A 82 -25.78 4.35 18.47
N LYS A 83 -25.65 5.55 19.08
CA LYS A 83 -26.59 6.67 18.91
C LYS A 83 -25.82 7.97 18.80
N ALA A 84 -26.11 8.80 17.78
CA ALA A 84 -25.56 10.14 17.70
C ALA A 84 -26.60 11.18 17.35
N PRO A 85 -26.45 12.43 17.83
CA PRO A 85 -27.25 13.53 17.34
C PRO A 85 -26.99 13.76 15.85
N MET A 86 -28.04 13.98 15.11
CA MET A 86 -28.01 14.29 13.68
C MET A 86 -28.95 15.44 13.37
N ASN A 87 -28.46 16.39 12.63
CA ASN A 87 -29.26 17.47 12.08
C ASN A 87 -29.47 17.23 10.59
N LEU A 88 -30.72 17.35 10.13
CA LEU A 88 -31.14 17.25 8.74
C LEU A 88 -31.84 18.57 8.34
N VAL A 89 -31.33 19.21 7.33
CA VAL A 89 -31.95 20.39 6.71
C VAL A 89 -32.48 20.02 5.33
N LEU A 90 -33.74 20.35 5.06
CA LEU A 90 -34.39 20.17 3.77
C LEU A 90 -34.73 21.55 3.17
N ASN A 91 -34.25 21.81 1.96
CA ASN A 91 -34.59 23.03 1.22
C ASN A 91 -35.66 22.71 0.19
N LEU A 92 -36.81 23.37 0.32
CA LEU A 92 -37.99 23.18 -0.47
C LEU A 92 -38.12 24.31 -1.49
N VAL A 93 -37.84 24.03 -2.76
CA VAL A 93 -38.03 24.99 -3.85
C VAL A 93 -39.14 24.43 -4.74
N LYS A 94 -40.09 25.27 -5.06
CA LYS A 94 -41.23 24.87 -5.94
C LYS A 94 -40.72 24.29 -7.25
N ASP A 95 -41.31 23.18 -7.67
CA ASP A 95 -41.01 22.48 -8.93
C ASP A 95 -39.53 22.00 -9.08
N GLN A 96 -38.80 21.91 -7.98
CA GLN A 96 -37.45 21.36 -7.94
C GLN A 96 -37.34 20.19 -6.97
N PRO A 97 -36.41 19.25 -7.19
CA PRO A 97 -36.13 18.21 -6.22
C PRO A 97 -35.68 18.81 -4.89
N VAL A 98 -36.20 18.27 -3.78
CA VAL A 98 -35.83 18.70 -2.44
C VAL A 98 -34.35 18.44 -2.21
N LYS A 99 -33.58 19.47 -1.87
CA LYS A 99 -32.21 19.35 -1.46
C LYS A 99 -32.15 19.01 0.03
N PHE A 100 -31.22 18.16 0.40
CA PHE A 100 -30.98 17.82 1.80
C PHE A 100 -29.54 18.09 2.20
N PHE A 101 -29.35 18.43 3.46
CA PHE A 101 -28.05 18.51 4.10
C PHE A 101 -28.13 17.80 5.46
N ILE A 102 -27.19 16.90 5.72
CA ILE A 102 -27.05 16.15 6.96
C ILE A 102 -25.74 16.55 7.65
N ASN A 103 -25.78 16.71 8.96
CA ASN A 103 -24.61 16.98 9.79
C ASN A 103 -24.68 16.18 11.11
N SER A 104 -23.56 15.63 11.55
CA SER A 104 -23.40 14.92 12.83
C SER A 104 -21.98 15.04 13.34
N ASP A 105 -21.79 15.16 14.66
CA ASP A 105 -20.49 15.09 15.34
C ASP A 105 -20.04 13.64 15.62
N LEU A 106 -20.87 12.66 15.27
CA LEU A 106 -20.64 11.23 15.47
C LEU A 106 -20.34 10.80 16.90
N LYS A 107 -20.60 11.65 17.91
CA LYS A 107 -20.42 11.32 19.31
C LYS A 107 -21.48 10.30 19.73
N GLY A 108 -21.04 9.19 20.33
CA GLY A 108 -21.90 8.08 20.74
C GLY A 108 -22.05 6.98 19.69
N ILE A 109 -21.51 7.16 18.49
CA ILE A 109 -21.46 6.13 17.44
C ILE A 109 -20.07 5.48 17.39
N GLU A 110 -20.04 4.17 17.30
CA GLU A 110 -18.91 3.37 16.88
C GLU A 110 -19.04 3.07 15.39
N ILE A 111 -17.98 3.30 14.63
CA ILE A 111 -17.89 2.96 13.19
C ILE A 111 -16.74 1.99 13.01
N SER A 112 -16.96 0.89 12.28
CA SER A 112 -15.95 -0.13 11.99
C SER A 112 -15.88 -0.40 10.50
N ILE A 113 -14.67 -0.28 9.93
CA ILE A 113 -14.37 -0.64 8.55
C ILE A 113 -13.26 -1.70 8.59
N PRO A 114 -13.61 -3.00 8.73
CA PRO A 114 -12.63 -4.09 8.90
C PRO A 114 -11.65 -4.18 7.73
N SER A 115 -12.09 -3.87 6.53
CA SER A 115 -11.26 -3.84 5.31
C SER A 115 -10.12 -2.82 5.33
N LEU A 116 -10.22 -1.80 6.18
CA LEU A 116 -9.17 -0.81 6.41
C LEU A 116 -8.48 -1.03 7.78
N ASN A 117 -8.89 -2.05 8.52
CA ASN A 117 -8.54 -2.26 9.94
C ASN A 117 -8.71 -0.98 10.77
N TRP A 118 -9.79 -0.25 10.48
CA TRP A 118 -10.07 1.03 11.12
C TRP A 118 -11.37 0.99 11.93
N ARG A 119 -11.33 1.62 13.11
CA ARG A 119 -12.46 1.71 14.01
C ARG A 119 -12.47 3.04 14.74
N LYS A 120 -13.61 3.75 14.67
CA LYS A 120 -13.91 4.88 15.53
C LYS A 120 -14.62 4.42 16.78
N GLN A 121 -14.08 4.69 17.94
CA GLN A 121 -14.75 4.42 19.22
C GLN A 121 -15.91 5.38 19.47
N SER A 122 -16.94 4.95 20.21
CA SER A 122 -18.14 5.75 20.50
C SER A 122 -17.85 7.07 21.20
N LYS A 123 -16.82 7.12 22.07
CA LYS A 123 -16.41 8.35 22.80
C LYS A 123 -15.60 9.33 21.96
N ALA A 124 -15.00 8.87 20.86
CA ALA A 124 -14.22 9.73 19.98
C ALA A 124 -15.13 10.67 19.19
N LEU A 125 -14.70 11.91 19.05
CA LEU A 125 -15.36 12.88 18.18
C LEU A 125 -15.04 12.60 16.71
N GLY A 126 -15.96 13.01 15.85
CA GLY A 126 -15.81 13.02 14.41
C GLY A 126 -16.70 14.08 13.81
N SER A 127 -16.74 14.15 12.49
CA SER A 127 -17.71 14.96 11.78
C SER A 127 -18.17 14.22 10.53
N PHE A 128 -19.45 14.19 10.33
CA PHE A 128 -20.08 13.66 9.13
C PHE A 128 -20.98 14.72 8.52
N GLN A 129 -20.81 14.97 7.25
CA GLN A 129 -21.63 15.86 6.46
C GLN A 129 -22.01 15.16 5.16
N MET A 130 -23.25 15.35 4.74
CA MET A 130 -23.74 14.81 3.46
C MET A 130 -24.75 15.79 2.85
N ALA A 131 -24.65 16.00 1.56
CA ALA A 131 -25.55 16.83 0.78
C ALA A 131 -26.00 16.13 -0.50
N GLY A 132 -27.23 16.38 -0.89
CA GLY A 132 -27.79 15.77 -2.11
C GLY A 132 -29.22 16.22 -2.40
N LYS A 133 -29.91 15.42 -3.25
CA LYS A 133 -31.28 15.68 -3.66
C LYS A 133 -32.14 14.43 -3.45
N LEU A 134 -33.38 14.61 -2.96
CA LEU A 134 -34.35 13.56 -2.80
C LEU A 134 -35.02 13.26 -4.17
N THR A 135 -34.23 12.68 -5.06
CA THR A 135 -34.66 12.18 -6.37
C THR A 135 -34.94 10.67 -6.32
N LYS A 136 -35.43 10.08 -7.37
CA LYS A 136 -35.56 8.62 -7.55
C LYS A 136 -34.77 8.23 -8.80
N PRO A 137 -33.59 7.57 -8.64
CA PRO A 137 -32.89 7.24 -7.42
C PRO A 137 -32.34 8.45 -6.64
N LEU A 138 -32.07 8.30 -5.34
CA LEU A 138 -31.47 9.32 -4.48
C LEU A 138 -30.13 9.80 -5.05
N THR A 139 -29.88 11.09 -5.04
CA THR A 139 -28.62 11.68 -5.48
C THR A 139 -27.83 12.18 -4.27
N ILE A 140 -26.63 11.62 -4.01
CA ILE A 140 -25.70 12.08 -3.00
C ILE A 140 -24.55 12.80 -3.70
N GLU A 141 -24.64 14.15 -3.73
CA GLU A 141 -23.71 14.99 -4.48
C GLU A 141 -22.37 15.14 -3.79
N LYS A 142 -22.37 15.10 -2.44
CA LYS A 142 -21.17 15.23 -1.64
C LYS A 142 -21.36 14.62 -0.27
N PHE A 143 -20.32 13.96 0.21
CA PHE A 143 -20.21 13.63 1.63
C PHE A 143 -18.78 13.86 2.13
N THR A 144 -18.63 14.06 3.43
CA THR A 144 -17.34 14.17 4.12
C THR A 144 -17.45 13.44 5.45
N LEU A 145 -16.50 12.59 5.73
CA LEU A 145 -16.33 11.92 7.03
C LEU A 145 -14.93 12.20 7.54
N LYS A 146 -14.82 12.75 8.75
CA LYS A 146 -13.55 12.95 9.45
C LYS A 146 -13.68 12.34 10.84
N ALA A 147 -12.71 11.52 11.19
CA ALA A 147 -12.61 10.89 12.51
C ALA A 147 -11.13 10.64 12.80
N PRO A 148 -10.73 10.24 14.01
CA PRO A 148 -9.34 9.87 14.28
C PRO A 148 -8.85 8.82 13.28
N ASP A 149 -7.70 9.06 12.68
CA ASP A 149 -7.03 8.21 11.69
C ASP A 149 -7.85 7.88 10.43
N LEU A 150 -8.94 8.63 10.15
CA LEU A 150 -9.69 8.52 8.90
C LEU A 150 -10.20 9.87 8.44
N ALA A 151 -9.91 10.21 7.21
CA ALA A 151 -10.54 11.32 6.50
C ALA A 151 -10.94 10.87 5.10
N THR A 152 -12.20 11.09 4.75
CA THR A 152 -12.68 10.80 3.39
C THR A 152 -13.72 11.82 2.95
N SER A 153 -13.77 12.07 1.66
CA SER A 153 -14.79 12.88 1.01
C SER A 153 -15.05 12.36 -0.39
N GLY A 154 -16.26 12.58 -0.88
CA GLY A 154 -16.61 12.11 -2.22
C GLY A 154 -18.10 12.25 -2.52
N GLN A 155 -18.55 11.45 -3.47
CA GLN A 155 -19.94 11.40 -3.96
C GLN A 155 -20.38 9.94 -4.16
N ILE A 156 -21.70 9.72 -4.13
CA ILE A 156 -22.27 8.40 -4.34
C ILE A 156 -23.35 8.52 -5.43
N LEU A 157 -23.20 7.75 -6.48
CA LEU A 157 -24.21 7.59 -7.51
C LEU A 157 -25.06 6.37 -7.16
N MET A 158 -26.36 6.62 -7.00
CA MET A 158 -27.35 5.58 -6.75
C MET A 158 -27.98 5.16 -8.08
N GLY A 159 -28.11 3.85 -8.29
CA GLY A 159 -28.88 3.26 -9.37
C GLY A 159 -30.22 2.69 -8.84
N GLN A 160 -30.99 2.05 -9.72
CA GLN A 160 -32.26 1.40 -9.33
C GLN A 160 -32.09 0.27 -8.32
N ALA A 161 -30.96 -0.42 -8.40
CA ALA A 161 -30.63 -1.57 -7.54
C ALA A 161 -29.66 -1.20 -6.37
N GLY A 162 -29.62 0.06 -5.94
CA GLY A 162 -28.77 0.54 -4.85
C GLY A 162 -27.55 1.33 -5.34
N ILE A 163 -26.43 1.24 -4.62
CA ILE A 163 -25.21 1.98 -4.96
C ILE A 163 -24.63 1.48 -6.28
N GLU A 164 -24.46 2.39 -7.23
CA GLU A 164 -23.85 2.14 -8.55
C GLU A 164 -22.36 2.45 -8.54
N THR A 165 -22.01 3.64 -8.05
CA THR A 165 -20.61 4.10 -7.96
C THR A 165 -20.40 4.91 -6.69
N VAL A 166 -19.30 4.65 -6.00
CA VAL A 166 -18.76 5.51 -4.94
C VAL A 166 -17.45 6.09 -5.44
N THR A 167 -17.37 7.41 -5.49
CA THR A 167 -16.14 8.13 -5.82
C THR A 167 -15.65 8.84 -4.58
N LEU A 168 -14.47 8.48 -4.09
CA LEU A 168 -13.78 9.17 -3.02
C LEU A 168 -12.68 10.04 -3.65
N ASP A 169 -12.86 11.34 -3.60
CA ASP A 169 -11.85 12.30 -4.03
C ASP A 169 -10.67 12.34 -3.07
N ARG A 170 -10.87 11.82 -1.87
CA ARG A 170 -9.88 11.65 -0.84
C ARG A 170 -10.23 10.49 0.07
N LEU A 171 -9.27 9.63 0.32
CA LEU A 171 -9.29 8.62 1.38
C LEU A 171 -7.91 8.61 2.05
N ASP A 172 -7.84 9.09 3.30
CA ASP A 172 -6.66 8.99 4.15
C ASP A 172 -6.97 8.06 5.31
N VAL A 173 -6.11 7.08 5.56
CA VAL A 173 -6.24 6.10 6.65
C VAL A 173 -4.91 6.00 7.39
N GLY A 174 -4.88 6.47 8.63
CA GLY A 174 -3.67 6.55 9.43
C GLY A 174 -2.52 7.19 8.64
N ASP A 175 -1.32 6.65 8.86
CA ASP A 175 -0.11 7.08 8.16
C ASP A 175 0.22 6.19 6.94
N TRP A 176 -0.64 5.17 6.66
CA TRP A 176 -0.28 4.16 5.69
C TRP A 176 -0.95 4.30 4.32
N LEU A 177 -2.12 4.94 4.22
CA LEU A 177 -2.85 5.09 2.94
C LEU A 177 -3.32 6.52 2.74
N SER A 178 -3.00 7.08 1.58
CA SER A 178 -3.61 8.29 1.03
C SER A 178 -3.88 8.07 -0.45
N SER A 179 -5.15 8.12 -0.88
CA SER A 179 -5.52 7.80 -2.27
C SER A 179 -6.87 8.40 -2.65
N ASN A 180 -7.12 8.52 -3.94
CA ASN A 180 -8.45 8.61 -4.52
C ASN A 180 -8.97 7.20 -4.76
N VAL A 181 -10.28 6.97 -4.61
CA VAL A 181 -10.87 5.64 -4.78
C VAL A 181 -12.14 5.73 -5.62
N VAL A 182 -12.29 4.80 -6.54
CA VAL A 182 -13.57 4.58 -7.22
C VAL A 182 -13.99 3.14 -6.99
N MET A 183 -15.18 2.95 -6.44
CA MET A 183 -15.81 1.65 -6.33
C MET A 183 -16.97 1.60 -7.29
N ARG A 184 -17.05 0.55 -8.12
CA ARG A 184 -18.10 0.40 -9.14
C ARG A 184 -18.80 -0.94 -9.00
N ARG A 185 -20.11 -0.91 -9.13
CA ARG A 185 -20.94 -2.10 -9.20
C ARG A 185 -20.57 -2.93 -10.43
N ARG A 186 -20.56 -4.25 -10.28
CA ARG A 186 -20.21 -5.20 -11.33
C ARG A 186 -21.37 -6.11 -11.77
N GLY A 187 -22.50 -6.01 -11.09
CA GLY A 187 -23.68 -6.85 -11.30
C GLY A 187 -24.45 -7.05 -10.00
N GLU A 188 -25.50 -7.85 -9.99
CA GLU A 188 -26.38 -8.02 -8.83
C GLU A 188 -25.67 -8.72 -7.67
N ASP A 189 -24.99 -9.82 -7.91
CA ASP A 189 -24.38 -10.64 -6.85
C ASP A 189 -22.84 -10.59 -6.85
N LEU A 190 -22.24 -9.64 -7.55
CA LEU A 190 -20.80 -9.50 -7.60
C LEU A 190 -20.35 -8.35 -6.69
N PRO A 191 -19.27 -8.55 -5.92
CA PRO A 191 -18.68 -7.49 -5.13
C PRO A 191 -18.17 -6.37 -6.04
N MET A 192 -18.17 -5.14 -5.52
CA MET A 192 -17.74 -3.96 -6.27
C MET A 192 -16.28 -4.09 -6.72
N GLY A 193 -15.97 -3.62 -7.92
CA GLY A 193 -14.60 -3.40 -8.35
C GLY A 193 -14.03 -2.17 -7.66
N ILE A 194 -12.78 -2.26 -7.16
CA ILE A 194 -12.10 -1.21 -6.39
C ILE A 194 -10.92 -0.69 -7.21
N TYR A 195 -10.91 0.62 -7.43
CA TYR A 195 -9.85 1.32 -8.16
C TYR A 195 -9.26 2.41 -7.27
N LEU A 196 -7.98 2.24 -6.86
CA LEU A 196 -7.22 3.24 -6.13
C LEU A 196 -6.29 3.96 -7.11
N PHE A 197 -6.18 5.27 -6.99
CA PHE A 197 -5.31 6.03 -7.90
C PHE A 197 -4.76 7.31 -7.27
N GLY A 198 -3.54 7.64 -7.65
CA GLY A 198 -2.80 8.75 -7.05
C GLY A 198 -2.34 8.45 -5.62
N GLY A 199 -1.79 9.45 -4.96
CA GLY A 199 -1.40 9.34 -3.56
C GLY A 199 -0.28 8.35 -3.27
N SER A 200 -0.30 7.78 -2.07
CA SER A 200 0.78 6.92 -1.56
C SER A 200 0.25 5.82 -0.65
N ILE A 201 1.03 4.75 -0.56
CA ILE A 201 0.86 3.68 0.43
C ILE A 201 2.20 3.39 1.11
N ASP A 202 2.19 3.24 2.44
CA ASP A 202 3.37 2.86 3.23
C ASP A 202 3.18 1.46 3.82
N LEU A 203 3.91 0.49 3.27
CA LEU A 203 3.81 -0.90 3.69
C LEU A 203 4.40 -1.16 5.08
N ARG A 204 5.23 -0.25 5.61
CA ARG A 204 5.83 -0.36 6.94
C ARG A 204 4.80 -0.11 8.06
N SER A 205 3.81 0.71 7.77
CA SER A 205 2.73 1.10 8.68
C SER A 205 1.43 0.36 8.41
N LEU A 206 1.45 -0.66 7.55
CA LEU A 206 0.26 -1.49 7.30
C LEU A 206 -0.20 -2.13 8.60
N PRO A 207 -1.49 -1.98 8.95
CA PRO A 207 -2.04 -2.68 10.10
C PRO A 207 -2.04 -4.19 9.87
N ASN A 208 -1.94 -4.96 10.95
CA ASN A 208 -2.14 -6.41 10.87
C ASN A 208 -3.60 -6.69 10.52
N PHE A 209 -3.84 -7.10 9.30
CA PHE A 209 -5.15 -7.59 8.89
C PHE A 209 -5.31 -9.01 9.42
N GLU A 210 -6.00 -9.15 10.58
CA GLU A 210 -6.38 -10.47 11.06
C GLU A 210 -7.25 -11.16 10.01
N SER A 211 -7.02 -12.44 9.82
CA SER A 211 -7.63 -13.25 8.75
C SER A 211 -9.14 -13.50 8.94
N ASN A 212 -9.77 -12.87 9.90
CA ASN A 212 -11.17 -13.05 10.24
C ASN A 212 -12.04 -12.00 9.51
N ASP A 213 -12.86 -12.47 8.59
CA ASP A 213 -14.02 -11.80 7.97
C ASP A 213 -13.83 -10.86 6.75
N SER A 214 -12.77 -10.89 6.03
CA SER A 214 -12.68 -10.16 4.76
C SER A 214 -13.19 -10.96 3.53
N SER A 215 -14.20 -11.79 3.69
CA SER A 215 -14.71 -12.66 2.61
C SER A 215 -15.21 -11.88 1.38
N GLU A 216 -15.76 -10.68 1.55
CA GLU A 216 -16.23 -9.85 0.43
C GLU A 216 -15.07 -9.14 -0.29
N LEU A 217 -14.07 -8.63 0.44
CA LEU A 217 -12.89 -8.02 -0.19
C LEU A 217 -12.01 -9.04 -0.92
N LYS A 218 -11.94 -10.28 -0.43
CA LYS A 218 -11.22 -11.36 -1.12
C LYS A 218 -11.81 -11.67 -2.51
N ARG A 219 -13.02 -11.22 -2.79
CA ARG A 219 -13.72 -11.40 -4.07
C ARG A 219 -13.77 -10.14 -4.93
N SER A 220 -13.40 -8.99 -4.38
CA SER A 220 -13.35 -7.74 -5.13
C SER A 220 -12.08 -7.67 -5.96
N PRO A 221 -12.16 -7.43 -7.28
CA PRO A 221 -10.98 -7.09 -8.04
C PRO A 221 -10.49 -5.70 -7.60
N VAL A 222 -9.19 -5.58 -7.39
CA VAL A 222 -8.55 -4.32 -6.99
C VAL A 222 -7.51 -3.94 -8.02
N VAL A 223 -7.63 -2.73 -8.54
CA VAL A 223 -6.60 -2.09 -9.37
C VAL A 223 -6.08 -0.88 -8.61
N ALA A 224 -4.77 -0.82 -8.40
CA ALA A 224 -4.14 0.27 -7.67
C ALA A 224 -3.03 0.91 -8.52
N LYS A 225 -2.99 2.25 -8.51
CA LYS A 225 -1.96 3.07 -9.19
C LYS A 225 -1.51 4.17 -8.25
N PHE A 226 -0.42 3.94 -7.52
CA PHE A 226 0.13 4.90 -6.58
C PHE A 226 1.28 5.69 -7.18
N LYS A 227 1.39 6.98 -6.84
CA LYS A 227 2.58 7.77 -7.14
C LYS A 227 3.79 7.25 -6.37
N SER A 228 3.58 6.80 -5.13
CA SER A 228 4.61 6.25 -4.27
C SER A 228 4.07 5.07 -3.46
N LEU A 229 4.81 3.96 -3.45
CA LEU A 229 4.62 2.82 -2.58
C LEU A 229 5.91 2.62 -1.78
N ARG A 230 5.87 2.86 -0.48
CA ARG A 230 7.03 2.72 0.40
C ARG A 230 7.13 1.30 0.94
N ILE A 231 8.28 0.66 0.73
CA ILE A 231 8.56 -0.71 1.16
C ILE A 231 9.39 -0.70 2.46
N SER A 232 10.42 0.14 2.50
CA SER A 232 11.31 0.33 3.65
C SER A 232 11.71 1.79 3.81
N ASP A 233 12.59 2.12 4.76
CA ASP A 233 13.12 3.48 4.92
C ASP A 233 13.89 3.96 3.69
N GLU A 234 14.49 3.04 2.95
CA GLU A 234 15.42 3.30 1.85
C GLU A 234 14.84 2.96 0.47
N ILE A 235 13.81 2.10 0.44
CA ILE A 235 13.23 1.58 -0.82
C ILE A 235 11.76 1.99 -0.94
N PHE A 236 11.45 2.65 -2.03
CA PHE A 236 10.09 2.92 -2.47
C PHE A 236 9.95 2.66 -3.98
N LEU A 237 8.74 2.42 -4.42
CA LEU A 237 8.41 2.34 -5.84
C LEU A 237 7.65 3.60 -6.23
N THR A 238 8.10 4.28 -7.29
CA THR A 238 7.31 5.30 -7.97
C THR A 238 6.52 4.66 -9.12
N ASP A 239 5.44 5.33 -9.53
CA ASP A 239 4.55 4.83 -10.58
C ASP A 239 4.12 3.37 -10.32
N ALA A 240 3.84 3.07 -9.04
CA ALA A 240 3.50 1.73 -8.62
C ALA A 240 2.10 1.34 -9.11
N ASN A 241 2.00 0.23 -9.84
CA ASN A 241 0.75 -0.34 -10.30
C ASN A 241 0.60 -1.74 -9.69
N ALA A 242 -0.61 -2.08 -9.27
CA ALA A 242 -0.94 -3.41 -8.78
C ALA A 242 -2.34 -3.82 -9.26
N GLU A 243 -2.48 -5.08 -9.62
CA GLU A 243 -3.75 -5.69 -10.02
C GLU A 243 -3.93 -6.98 -9.23
N MET A 244 -4.98 -7.01 -8.40
CA MET A 244 -5.41 -8.20 -7.68
C MET A 244 -6.65 -8.76 -8.36
N VAL A 245 -6.60 -10.03 -8.71
CA VAL A 245 -7.74 -10.74 -9.32
C VAL A 245 -8.70 -11.19 -8.22
N ALA A 246 -10.00 -11.13 -8.51
CA ALA A 246 -11.06 -11.58 -7.61
C ALA A 246 -11.20 -13.12 -7.60
N ASP A 247 -10.10 -13.82 -7.35
CA ASP A 247 -10.08 -15.27 -7.22
C ASP A 247 -9.59 -15.70 -5.83
N ASN A 248 -9.72 -16.99 -5.54
CA ASN A 248 -9.25 -17.54 -4.26
C ASN A 248 -7.71 -17.61 -4.14
N SER A 249 -6.97 -17.26 -5.20
CA SER A 249 -5.51 -17.44 -5.26
C SER A 249 -4.73 -16.39 -4.47
N GLN A 250 -5.37 -15.30 -4.03
CA GLN A 250 -4.71 -14.17 -3.36
C GLN A 250 -3.44 -13.72 -4.11
N SER A 251 -3.56 -13.62 -5.43
CA SER A 251 -2.46 -13.24 -6.29
C SER A 251 -2.56 -11.78 -6.75
N ALA A 252 -1.41 -11.13 -6.94
CA ALA A 252 -1.33 -9.78 -7.46
C ALA A 252 -0.19 -9.68 -8.47
N LYS A 253 -0.44 -9.01 -9.60
CA LYS A 253 0.61 -8.54 -10.49
C LYS A 253 0.94 -7.10 -10.13
N PHE A 254 2.20 -6.75 -10.14
CA PHE A 254 2.60 -5.38 -9.85
C PHE A 254 3.79 -4.94 -10.71
N SER A 255 3.97 -3.64 -10.78
CA SER A 255 5.15 -3.01 -11.39
C SER A 255 5.40 -1.66 -10.72
N GLY A 256 6.63 -1.16 -10.84
CA GLY A 256 7.01 0.16 -10.34
C GLY A 256 8.48 0.43 -10.57
N ARG A 257 8.91 1.68 -10.36
CA ARG A 257 10.31 2.09 -10.49
C ARG A 257 10.96 2.16 -9.12
N VAL A 258 12.02 1.41 -8.92
CA VAL A 258 12.81 1.42 -7.67
C VAL A 258 13.42 2.80 -7.49
N ASN A 259 13.03 3.52 -6.44
CA ASN A 259 13.47 4.88 -6.11
C ASN A 259 13.46 5.86 -7.31
N GLY A 260 12.47 5.69 -8.22
CA GLY A 260 12.32 6.50 -9.42
C GLY A 260 13.18 6.07 -10.62
N GLY A 261 14.00 5.04 -10.47
CA GLY A 261 14.94 4.55 -11.51
C GLY A 261 14.46 3.31 -12.26
N ALA A 262 15.13 2.18 -12.07
CA ALA A 262 14.91 0.94 -12.81
C ALA A 262 13.48 0.40 -12.61
N LEU A 263 12.86 -0.03 -13.70
CA LEU A 263 11.52 -0.63 -13.68
C LEU A 263 11.61 -2.09 -13.25
N ILE A 264 10.83 -2.47 -12.28
CA ILE A 264 10.56 -3.86 -11.90
C ILE A 264 9.13 -4.25 -12.25
N LYS A 265 8.94 -5.51 -12.55
CA LYS A 265 7.64 -6.17 -12.64
C LYS A 265 7.66 -7.38 -11.73
N GLY A 266 6.54 -7.67 -11.09
CA GLY A 266 6.48 -8.81 -10.19
C GLY A 266 5.11 -9.43 -10.12
N HIS A 267 5.10 -10.61 -9.53
CA HIS A 267 3.91 -11.39 -9.25
C HIS A 267 3.98 -11.88 -7.81
N LEU A 268 3.03 -11.47 -7.01
CA LEU A 268 2.82 -11.94 -5.64
C LEU A 268 1.80 -13.08 -5.65
N LYS A 269 2.10 -14.19 -4.99
CA LYS A 269 1.16 -15.29 -4.73
C LYS A 269 1.21 -15.65 -3.27
N LYS A 270 0.08 -16.10 -2.71
CA LYS A 270 0.02 -16.70 -1.39
C LYS A 270 -0.41 -18.16 -1.53
N THR A 271 0.44 -19.09 -1.10
CA THR A 271 0.19 -20.53 -1.15
C THR A 271 0.47 -21.11 0.23
N ASN A 272 -0.51 -21.79 0.84
CA ASN A 272 -0.39 -22.40 2.16
C ASN A 272 0.10 -21.44 3.26
N GLY A 273 -0.34 -20.17 3.22
CA GLY A 273 0.06 -19.17 4.18
C GLY A 273 1.40 -18.46 3.86
N VAL A 274 2.19 -18.97 2.93
CA VAL A 274 3.47 -18.42 2.50
C VAL A 274 3.28 -17.48 1.32
N PHE A 275 3.86 -16.30 1.39
CA PHE A 275 3.93 -15.37 0.25
C PHE A 275 5.16 -15.66 -0.59
N VAL A 276 4.96 -15.73 -1.90
CA VAL A 276 6.03 -15.83 -2.89
C VAL A 276 5.93 -14.65 -3.84
N ILE A 277 7.04 -13.97 -4.06
CA ILE A 277 7.17 -12.84 -4.98
C ILE A 277 8.20 -13.19 -6.05
N ASP A 278 7.77 -13.25 -7.29
CA ASP A 278 8.65 -13.33 -8.44
C ASP A 278 8.87 -11.94 -9.01
N LEU A 279 10.13 -11.52 -9.17
CA LEU A 279 10.53 -10.20 -9.66
C LEU A 279 11.34 -10.33 -10.95
N GLN A 280 11.14 -9.40 -11.87
CA GLN A 280 11.88 -9.28 -13.11
C GLN A 280 12.19 -7.82 -13.43
N SER A 281 13.37 -7.59 -14.03
CA SER A 281 13.76 -6.30 -14.61
C SER A 281 14.61 -6.51 -15.86
N LYS A 282 14.55 -5.57 -16.79
CA LYS A 282 15.46 -5.49 -17.95
C LYS A 282 16.73 -4.68 -17.65
N ASP A 283 16.83 -4.11 -16.45
CA ASP A 283 18.00 -3.37 -15.95
C ASP A 283 18.29 -3.83 -14.51
N GLY A 284 18.85 -5.01 -14.38
CA GLY A 284 19.18 -5.61 -13.10
C GLY A 284 20.23 -4.83 -12.32
N GLY A 285 21.27 -4.34 -13.00
CA GLY A 285 22.25 -3.45 -12.42
C GLY A 285 21.62 -2.15 -11.93
N GLY A 286 20.70 -1.58 -12.70
CA GLY A 286 19.92 -0.42 -12.30
C GLY A 286 19.08 -0.69 -11.03
N VAL A 287 18.49 -1.88 -10.89
CA VAL A 287 17.78 -2.26 -9.66
C VAL A 287 18.72 -2.27 -8.47
N LEU A 288 19.91 -2.86 -8.58
CA LEU A 288 20.91 -2.86 -7.50
C LEU A 288 21.37 -1.43 -7.14
N ARG A 289 21.61 -0.60 -8.15
CA ARG A 289 21.99 0.81 -7.97
C ARG A 289 20.92 1.61 -7.25
N ASP A 290 19.70 1.53 -7.75
CA ASP A 290 18.60 2.35 -7.28
C ASP A 290 18.08 1.87 -5.90
N ALA A 291 18.26 0.58 -5.59
CA ALA A 291 18.05 0.03 -4.24
C ALA A 291 19.19 0.37 -3.26
N GLY A 292 20.26 1.02 -3.73
CA GLY A 292 21.42 1.38 -2.90
C GLY A 292 22.36 0.23 -2.56
N LEU A 293 22.19 -0.94 -3.20
CA LEU A 293 23.00 -2.15 -2.93
C LEU A 293 24.35 -2.10 -3.65
N LEU A 294 24.37 -1.67 -4.90
CA LEU A 294 25.59 -1.53 -5.70
C LEU A 294 25.48 -0.33 -6.64
N ARG A 295 25.93 0.83 -6.19
CA ARG A 295 25.74 2.13 -6.87
C ARG A 295 26.33 2.21 -8.27
N GLN A 296 27.33 1.39 -8.55
CA GLN A 296 28.09 1.39 -9.78
C GLN A 296 27.57 0.40 -10.84
N ALA A 297 26.51 -0.35 -10.49
CA ALA A 297 25.93 -1.36 -11.38
C ALA A 297 24.96 -0.75 -12.40
N ASN A 298 24.94 -1.31 -13.59
CA ASN A 298 24.02 -0.94 -14.67
C ASN A 298 23.82 -2.08 -15.68
N GLY A 299 22.70 -2.05 -16.38
CA GLY A 299 22.35 -3.03 -17.41
C GLY A 299 22.04 -4.41 -16.85
N GLY A 300 21.91 -5.36 -17.76
CA GLY A 300 21.64 -6.74 -17.45
C GLY A 300 20.15 -7.04 -17.12
N SER A 301 19.78 -8.30 -17.25
CA SER A 301 18.44 -8.77 -16.93
C SER A 301 18.40 -9.42 -15.53
N LEU A 302 17.44 -9.02 -14.71
CA LEU A 302 17.21 -9.54 -13.36
C LEU A 302 16.03 -10.51 -13.35
N SER A 303 16.21 -11.62 -12.64
CA SER A 303 15.16 -12.51 -12.13
C SER A 303 15.42 -12.77 -10.66
N ALA A 304 14.41 -12.60 -9.82
CA ALA A 304 14.51 -12.90 -8.38
C ALA A 304 13.21 -13.49 -7.85
N THR A 305 13.34 -14.42 -6.91
CA THR A 305 12.21 -14.99 -6.16
C THR A 305 12.44 -14.74 -4.68
N LEU A 306 11.42 -14.20 -4.00
CA LEU A 306 11.42 -13.99 -2.56
C LEU A 306 10.28 -14.80 -1.93
N THR A 307 10.58 -15.48 -0.84
CA THR A 307 9.62 -16.29 -0.09
C THR A 307 9.54 -15.78 1.34
N SER A 308 8.33 -15.55 1.86
CA SER A 308 8.17 -15.12 3.25
C SER A 308 8.50 -16.24 4.21
N ALA A 309 9.34 -15.98 5.22
CA ALA A 309 9.75 -16.95 6.22
C ALA A 309 10.00 -16.24 7.58
N ASP A 310 9.46 -16.80 8.66
CA ASP A 310 9.73 -16.42 10.06
C ASP A 310 9.84 -14.91 10.35
N GLY A 311 8.94 -14.11 9.79
CA GLY A 311 8.93 -12.66 9.95
C GLY A 311 9.95 -11.91 9.09
N GLY A 312 10.51 -12.57 8.08
CA GLY A 312 11.41 -12.01 7.08
C GLY A 312 11.15 -12.55 5.67
N TRP A 313 12.15 -12.47 4.83
CA TRP A 313 12.12 -12.94 3.44
C TRP A 313 13.39 -13.70 3.10
N GLU A 314 13.26 -14.88 2.54
CA GLU A 314 14.34 -15.59 1.86
C GLU A 314 14.29 -15.27 0.39
N GLY A 315 15.44 -15.02 -0.23
CA GLY A 315 15.52 -14.62 -1.61
C GLY A 315 16.62 -15.32 -2.38
N GLU A 316 16.32 -15.56 -3.65
CA GLU A 316 17.29 -15.96 -4.67
C GLU A 316 17.23 -14.97 -5.83
N MET A 317 18.37 -14.52 -6.31
CA MET A 317 18.49 -13.52 -7.38
C MET A 317 19.53 -13.96 -8.42
N LEU A 318 19.18 -13.76 -9.68
CA LEU A 318 20.04 -13.92 -10.85
C LEU A 318 20.02 -12.64 -11.68
N ILE A 319 21.22 -12.15 -12.07
CA ILE A 319 21.35 -11.07 -13.05
C ILE A 319 22.33 -11.53 -14.14
N PHE A 320 21.95 -11.37 -15.40
CA PHE A 320 22.79 -11.68 -16.53
C PHE A 320 23.24 -10.39 -17.23
N ASP A 321 24.51 -10.35 -17.67
CA ASP A 321 25.11 -9.29 -18.47
C ASP A 321 25.09 -7.88 -17.83
N ALA A 322 25.35 -7.81 -16.52
CA ALA A 322 25.50 -6.54 -15.83
C ALA A 322 26.94 -5.99 -15.91
N ARG A 323 27.06 -4.67 -15.86
CA ARG A 323 28.34 -3.96 -15.78
C ARG A 323 28.48 -3.20 -14.49
N VAL A 324 29.69 -3.21 -13.92
CA VAL A 324 30.05 -2.45 -12.74
C VAL A 324 31.21 -1.53 -13.09
N LYS A 325 31.01 -0.21 -12.91
CA LYS A 325 32.04 0.82 -13.15
C LYS A 325 32.39 1.48 -11.81
N ASP A 326 33.61 2.02 -11.75
CA ASP A 326 34.04 2.87 -10.62
C ASP A 326 33.73 2.23 -9.25
N ALA A 327 34.03 0.93 -9.10
CA ALA A 327 33.78 0.17 -7.86
C ALA A 327 35.01 0.20 -6.94
N PRO A 328 35.14 1.16 -6.04
CA PRO A 328 36.37 1.36 -5.24
C PRO A 328 36.72 0.15 -4.39
N GLN A 329 35.74 -0.57 -3.87
CA GLN A 329 35.97 -1.78 -3.06
C GLN A 329 36.58 -2.92 -3.91
N ILE A 330 36.07 -3.10 -5.15
CA ILE A 330 36.65 -4.09 -6.08
C ILE A 330 38.03 -3.64 -6.53
N ALA A 331 38.20 -2.35 -6.81
CA ALA A 331 39.50 -1.78 -7.17
C ALA A 331 40.54 -1.95 -6.05
N GLU A 332 40.17 -1.78 -4.79
CA GLU A 332 41.03 -1.99 -3.64
C GLU A 332 41.48 -3.45 -3.52
N ILE A 333 40.57 -4.42 -3.71
CA ILE A 333 40.91 -5.84 -3.73
C ILE A 333 41.91 -6.14 -4.87
N ILE A 334 41.61 -5.63 -6.09
CA ILE A 334 42.47 -5.85 -7.28
C ILE A 334 43.85 -5.19 -7.11
N SER A 335 43.90 -4.00 -6.54
CA SER A 335 45.18 -3.32 -6.25
C SER A 335 46.04 -4.09 -5.28
N ALA A 336 45.46 -4.68 -4.25
CA ALA A 336 46.15 -5.49 -3.25
C ALA A 336 46.81 -6.76 -3.82
N ILE A 337 46.33 -7.23 -4.98
CA ILE A 337 46.89 -8.41 -5.69
C ILE A 337 47.76 -8.03 -6.92
N SER A 338 47.95 -6.74 -7.15
CA SER A 338 48.82 -6.18 -8.22
C SER A 338 48.43 -6.59 -9.63
N VAL A 339 47.16 -6.75 -9.94
CA VAL A 339 46.64 -7.07 -11.28
C VAL A 339 46.30 -5.77 -12.06
N ILE A 340 47.31 -5.11 -12.60
CA ILE A 340 47.20 -3.76 -13.23
C ILE A 340 46.18 -3.71 -14.37
N GLY A 341 46.13 -4.69 -15.25
CA GLY A 341 45.20 -4.68 -16.40
C GLY A 341 43.71 -4.73 -16.03
N LEU A 342 43.33 -5.19 -14.85
CA LEU A 342 41.98 -5.18 -14.37
C LEU A 342 41.56 -3.79 -13.84
N ILE A 343 42.50 -3.00 -13.31
CA ILE A 343 42.23 -1.63 -12.84
C ILE A 343 41.85 -0.74 -14.02
N GLU A 344 42.60 -0.81 -15.13
CA GLU A 344 42.26 -0.05 -16.36
C GLU A 344 40.88 -0.41 -16.92
N GLN A 345 40.45 -1.64 -16.73
CA GLN A 345 39.12 -2.09 -17.16
C GLN A 345 37.98 -1.49 -16.31
N ILE A 346 38.21 -1.33 -15.00
CA ILE A 346 37.23 -0.69 -14.11
C ILE A 346 37.06 0.79 -14.46
N ASP A 347 38.15 1.49 -14.66
CA ASP A 347 38.17 2.93 -14.96
C ASP A 347 37.63 3.24 -16.37
N GLY A 348 37.70 2.26 -17.28
CA GLY A 348 37.26 2.41 -18.67
C GLY A 348 35.79 1.98 -18.89
N LYS A 349 35.61 0.84 -19.57
CA LYS A 349 34.29 0.32 -19.95
C LYS A 349 33.52 -0.31 -18.77
N GLY A 350 34.16 -0.52 -17.62
CA GLY A 350 33.66 -1.26 -16.47
C GLY A 350 33.82 -2.78 -16.64
N LEU A 351 33.76 -3.48 -15.51
CA LEU A 351 33.78 -4.94 -15.46
C LEU A 351 32.43 -5.50 -15.92
N LEU A 352 32.49 -6.41 -16.90
CA LEU A 352 31.30 -7.17 -17.30
C LEU A 352 31.18 -8.42 -16.43
N PHE A 353 30.01 -8.62 -15.85
CA PHE A 353 29.60 -9.86 -15.21
C PHE A 353 28.51 -10.51 -16.06
N SER A 354 28.85 -11.67 -16.63
CA SER A 354 27.91 -12.46 -17.43
C SER A 354 26.82 -13.05 -16.56
N ASP A 355 27.15 -13.29 -15.28
CA ASP A 355 26.29 -13.96 -14.32
C ASP A 355 26.55 -13.42 -12.91
N ILE A 356 25.51 -12.94 -12.22
CA ILE A 356 25.54 -12.60 -10.81
C ILE A 356 24.45 -13.41 -10.13
N PHE A 357 24.79 -14.17 -9.13
CA PHE A 357 23.89 -14.97 -8.31
C PHE A 357 23.96 -14.53 -6.85
N ALA A 358 22.83 -14.56 -6.15
CA ALA A 358 22.81 -14.38 -4.70
C ALA A 358 21.66 -15.16 -4.08
N ARG A 359 21.93 -15.83 -2.95
CA ARG A 359 20.95 -16.42 -2.04
C ARG A 359 21.07 -15.74 -0.69
N PHE A 360 19.97 -15.19 -0.19
CA PHE A 360 20.00 -14.31 0.96
C PHE A 360 18.74 -14.43 1.83
N ASN A 361 18.85 -13.90 3.04
CA ASN A 361 17.73 -13.68 3.95
C ASN A 361 17.69 -12.19 4.35
N LEU A 362 16.48 -11.65 4.42
CA LEU A 362 16.21 -10.30 4.91
C LEU A 362 15.27 -10.38 6.11
N LYS A 363 15.79 -10.15 7.30
CA LYS A 363 15.01 -10.20 8.55
C LYS A 363 15.48 -9.11 9.51
N ASN A 364 14.53 -8.33 10.06
CA ASN A 364 14.83 -7.30 11.06
C ASN A 364 15.92 -6.30 10.65
N ARG A 365 15.95 -5.89 9.37
CA ARG A 365 16.96 -4.99 8.78
C ARG A 365 18.38 -5.61 8.69
N LEU A 366 18.51 -6.89 8.97
CA LEU A 366 19.71 -7.68 8.71
C LEU A 366 19.55 -8.36 7.34
N PHE A 367 20.45 -8.05 6.42
CA PHE A 367 20.60 -8.71 5.14
C PHE A 367 21.74 -9.75 5.29
N THR A 368 21.38 -11.03 5.33
CA THR A 368 22.31 -12.14 5.42
C THR A 368 22.48 -12.76 4.05
N LEU A 369 23.70 -12.81 3.58
CA LEU A 369 24.10 -13.38 2.31
C LEU A 369 24.71 -14.75 2.55
N TYR A 370 23.96 -15.81 2.24
CA TYR A 370 24.43 -17.19 2.42
C TYR A 370 25.44 -17.58 1.35
N GLU A 371 25.17 -17.15 0.12
CA GLU A 371 26.01 -17.42 -1.03
C GLU A 371 25.80 -16.32 -2.07
N ALA A 372 26.88 -15.76 -2.59
CA ALA A 372 26.83 -14.91 -3.75
C ALA A 372 28.02 -15.14 -4.66
N SER A 373 27.80 -14.95 -5.94
CA SER A 373 28.85 -15.00 -6.95
C SER A 373 28.61 -13.96 -8.04
N ALA A 374 29.69 -13.46 -8.60
CA ALA A 374 29.66 -12.61 -9.78
C ALA A 374 30.74 -13.09 -10.74
N VAL A 375 30.34 -13.59 -11.89
CA VAL A 375 31.22 -14.24 -12.88
C VAL A 375 31.30 -13.42 -14.13
N GLY A 376 32.50 -13.08 -14.57
CA GLY A 376 32.76 -12.40 -15.82
C GLY A 376 34.03 -12.95 -16.49
N PRO A 377 34.31 -12.55 -17.77
CA PRO A 377 35.48 -13.02 -18.48
C PRO A 377 36.80 -12.70 -17.77
N SER A 378 36.88 -11.52 -17.16
CA SER A 378 38.09 -11.01 -16.55
C SER A 378 38.24 -11.38 -15.10
N ILE A 379 37.13 -11.61 -14.38
CA ILE A 379 37.09 -11.77 -12.92
C ILE A 379 35.94 -12.66 -12.49
N GLY A 380 36.20 -13.49 -11.48
CA GLY A 380 35.19 -14.22 -10.72
C GLY A 380 35.24 -13.80 -9.27
N LEU A 381 34.07 -13.67 -8.65
CA LEU A 381 33.89 -13.35 -7.24
C LEU A 381 32.96 -14.38 -6.60
N SER A 382 33.29 -14.83 -5.43
CA SER A 382 32.36 -15.49 -4.52
C SER A 382 32.40 -14.79 -3.17
N PHE A 383 31.28 -14.64 -2.48
CA PHE A 383 31.24 -13.99 -1.19
C PHE A 383 30.01 -14.37 -0.38
N ASP A 384 30.15 -14.28 0.92
CA ASP A 384 29.11 -14.52 1.93
C ASP A 384 29.30 -13.57 3.11
N GLY A 385 28.27 -13.42 3.94
CA GLY A 385 28.33 -12.55 5.11
C GLY A 385 27.05 -11.84 5.42
N TYR A 386 27.13 -10.68 6.05
CA TYR A 386 25.93 -9.90 6.40
C TYR A 386 26.15 -8.40 6.33
N ILE A 387 25.03 -7.69 6.16
CA ILE A 387 24.93 -6.23 6.23
C ILE A 387 23.78 -5.91 7.19
N ASP A 388 24.08 -5.20 8.27
CA ASP A 388 23.10 -4.70 9.21
C ASP A 388 22.81 -3.21 8.90
N SER A 389 21.64 -2.94 8.33
CA SER A 389 21.24 -1.60 7.97
C SER A 389 20.83 -0.74 9.19
N LYS A 390 20.54 -1.36 10.35
CA LYS A 390 20.26 -0.65 11.59
C LYS A 390 21.52 -0.03 12.19
N THR A 391 22.61 -0.78 12.20
CA THR A 391 23.91 -0.32 12.74
C THR A 391 24.84 0.21 11.68
N ASN A 392 24.47 0.14 10.41
CA ASN A 392 25.29 0.46 9.24
C ASN A 392 26.64 -0.30 9.23
N ARG A 393 26.62 -1.55 9.67
CA ARG A 393 27.79 -2.43 9.72
C ARG A 393 27.68 -3.56 8.74
N MET A 394 28.82 -3.94 8.16
CA MET A 394 28.94 -5.12 7.32
C MET A 394 30.11 -5.99 7.73
N ASN A 395 30.00 -7.27 7.40
CA ASN A 395 31.05 -8.25 7.55
C ASN A 395 30.90 -9.31 6.46
N ILE A 396 31.61 -9.10 5.38
CA ILE A 396 31.60 -9.96 4.19
C ILE A 396 32.97 -10.56 4.01
N GLN A 397 33.03 -11.82 3.64
CA GLN A 397 34.25 -12.53 3.22
C GLN A 397 34.04 -13.11 1.81
N GLY A 398 35.12 -13.33 1.10
CA GLY A 398 35.00 -13.87 -0.25
C GLY A 398 36.34 -14.27 -0.87
N VAL A 399 36.25 -14.69 -2.12
CA VAL A 399 37.40 -14.98 -2.97
C VAL A 399 37.26 -14.18 -4.28
N LEU A 400 38.34 -13.54 -4.69
CA LEU A 400 38.48 -12.93 -6.00
C LEU A 400 39.41 -13.81 -6.84
N SER A 401 38.94 -14.24 -7.99
CA SER A 401 39.69 -15.05 -8.98
C SER A 401 39.93 -14.23 -10.23
N PRO A 402 41.17 -13.72 -10.47
CA PRO A 402 41.51 -12.99 -11.68
C PRO A 402 41.55 -13.91 -12.88
N PHE A 403 41.32 -13.35 -14.09
CA PHE A 403 41.31 -14.08 -15.35
C PHE A 403 40.44 -15.35 -15.33
N PHE A 404 39.23 -15.20 -14.81
CA PHE A 404 38.32 -16.30 -14.46
C PHE A 404 38.12 -17.26 -15.63
N MET A 405 37.96 -16.78 -16.86
CA MET A 405 37.77 -17.63 -18.03
C MET A 405 38.92 -18.64 -18.27
N LEU A 406 40.17 -18.25 -17.98
CA LEU A 406 41.32 -19.15 -18.07
C LEU A 406 41.50 -20.00 -16.85
N ASN A 407 41.04 -19.51 -15.69
CA ASN A 407 41.25 -20.09 -14.38
C ASN A 407 40.07 -21.01 -13.93
N SER A 408 39.02 -21.09 -14.73
CA SER A 408 37.82 -21.88 -14.43
C SER A 408 37.97 -23.38 -14.76
N VAL A 409 39.06 -23.79 -15.39
CA VAL A 409 39.35 -25.20 -15.61
C VAL A 409 39.52 -25.90 -14.28
N GLY A 410 38.59 -26.82 -13.93
CA GLY A 410 38.51 -27.45 -12.61
C GLY A 410 37.55 -26.77 -11.61
N SER A 411 36.73 -25.82 -12.06
CA SER A 411 35.73 -25.12 -11.24
C SER A 411 34.69 -26.04 -10.55
N PHE A 412 34.56 -27.29 -10.99
CA PHE A 412 33.73 -28.31 -10.34
C PHE A 412 34.24 -28.70 -8.91
N LEU A 413 35.49 -28.30 -8.55
CA LEU A 413 36.10 -28.49 -7.24
C LEU A 413 36.05 -27.22 -6.38
N THR A 414 35.43 -26.14 -6.87
CA THR A 414 35.41 -24.83 -6.18
C THR A 414 33.96 -24.30 -6.11
N ARG A 415 33.72 -23.30 -5.26
CA ARG A 415 32.41 -22.63 -5.23
C ARG A 415 32.18 -21.84 -6.52
N ARG A 416 30.91 -21.56 -6.81
CA ARG A 416 30.52 -20.73 -7.96
C ARG A 416 31.26 -19.38 -7.91
N GLY A 417 31.88 -18.99 -9.01
CA GLY A 417 32.67 -17.75 -9.11
C GLY A 417 34.12 -17.87 -8.63
N GLU A 418 34.59 -19.04 -8.23
CA GLU A 418 35.98 -19.27 -7.85
C GLU A 418 36.73 -20.08 -8.90
N GLY A 419 37.90 -19.60 -9.28
CA GLY A 419 38.86 -20.36 -10.10
C GLY A 419 39.86 -21.14 -9.23
N LEU A 420 40.81 -21.86 -9.85
CA LEU A 420 41.86 -22.55 -9.19
C LEU A 420 42.79 -21.60 -8.41
N ILE A 421 43.12 -20.45 -8.99
CA ILE A 421 43.83 -19.35 -8.34
C ILE A 421 42.84 -18.32 -7.87
N GLY A 422 42.91 -17.95 -6.59
CA GLY A 422 42.02 -16.94 -6.02
C GLY A 422 42.56 -16.37 -4.71
N PHE A 423 42.19 -15.16 -4.42
CA PHE A 423 42.62 -14.37 -3.30
C PHE A 423 41.49 -14.18 -2.30
N ASN A 424 41.68 -14.67 -1.10
CA ASN A 424 40.70 -14.46 -0.02
C ASN A 424 40.70 -12.99 0.40
N PHE A 425 39.53 -12.41 0.53
CA PHE A 425 39.34 -11.06 1.05
C PHE A 425 38.29 -10.99 2.16
N ASN A 426 38.40 -9.95 2.99
CA ASN A 426 37.41 -9.62 3.98
C ASN A 426 37.07 -8.13 3.88
N MET A 427 35.78 -7.79 3.96
CA MET A 427 35.27 -6.43 4.05
C MET A 427 34.53 -6.26 5.38
N ARG A 428 34.94 -5.31 6.21
CA ARG A 428 34.37 -5.11 7.55
C ARG A 428 34.21 -3.64 7.87
N GLY A 429 33.29 -3.34 8.79
CA GLY A 429 33.07 -1.99 9.31
C GLY A 429 31.83 -1.33 8.79
N SER A 430 31.91 -0.06 8.41
CA SER A 430 30.76 0.67 7.88
C SER A 430 30.40 0.18 6.49
N ALA A 431 29.11 -0.08 6.22
CA ALA A 431 28.64 -0.48 4.90
C ALA A 431 28.87 0.60 3.82
N LYS A 432 29.03 1.87 4.22
CA LYS A 432 29.30 3.00 3.29
C LYS A 432 30.79 3.07 2.90
N SER A 433 31.68 2.69 3.81
CA SER A 433 33.15 2.72 3.62
C SER A 433 33.80 1.56 4.40
N PRO A 434 33.69 0.32 3.91
CA PRO A 434 34.27 -0.83 4.57
C PRO A 434 35.79 -0.81 4.46
N SER A 435 36.47 -1.37 5.46
CA SER A 435 37.87 -1.71 5.36
C SER A 435 38.03 -3.05 4.65
N VAL A 436 38.84 -3.07 3.62
CA VAL A 436 39.17 -4.27 2.82
C VAL A 436 40.50 -4.83 3.22
N THR A 437 40.57 -6.13 3.42
CA THR A 437 41.82 -6.86 3.66
C THR A 437 41.90 -8.06 2.71
N VAL A 438 43.04 -8.27 2.10
CA VAL A 438 43.29 -9.39 1.18
C VAL A 438 44.45 -10.24 1.73
N ASN A 439 44.30 -11.56 1.57
CA ASN A 439 45.39 -12.51 1.92
C ASN A 439 46.08 -12.97 0.61
N PRO A 440 47.26 -12.43 0.24
CA PRO A 440 47.96 -12.82 -0.98
C PRO A 440 48.39 -14.28 -1.00
N LEU A 441 48.70 -14.85 0.16
CA LEU A 441 49.16 -16.24 0.28
C LEU A 441 48.09 -17.26 -0.05
N SER A 442 46.81 -16.87 -0.01
CA SER A 442 45.72 -17.74 -0.37
C SER A 442 45.70 -18.13 -1.85
N ALA A 443 46.39 -17.38 -2.73
CA ALA A 443 46.58 -17.74 -4.14
C ALA A 443 47.31 -19.08 -4.32
N PHE A 444 48.16 -19.44 -3.39
CA PHE A 444 48.94 -20.71 -3.43
C PHE A 444 48.14 -21.89 -2.85
N THR A 445 46.94 -21.64 -2.36
CA THR A 445 46.08 -22.70 -1.79
C THR A 445 45.05 -23.11 -2.90
N PRO A 446 45.08 -24.38 -3.37
CA PRO A 446 44.11 -24.88 -4.31
C PRO A 446 42.69 -24.68 -3.84
N GLY A 447 41.77 -24.45 -4.76
CA GLY A 447 40.39 -24.03 -4.48
C GLY A 447 39.68 -24.79 -3.37
N MET A 448 39.78 -26.11 -3.36
CA MET A 448 39.15 -26.97 -2.34
C MET A 448 39.67 -26.79 -0.90
N PHE A 449 40.87 -26.23 -0.72
CA PHE A 449 41.46 -26.00 0.61
C PHE A 449 41.32 -24.57 1.11
N ARG A 450 40.74 -23.65 0.31
CA ARG A 450 40.54 -22.25 0.70
C ARG A 450 39.54 -22.06 1.83
N ASP A 451 38.66 -23.02 2.04
CA ASP A 451 37.67 -22.98 3.13
C ASP A 451 38.34 -23.01 4.51
N ILE A 452 39.60 -23.48 4.62
CA ILE A 452 40.39 -23.41 5.85
C ILE A 452 40.61 -21.95 6.31
N PHE A 453 40.63 -21.00 5.37
CA PHE A 453 40.83 -19.58 5.66
C PHE A 453 39.49 -18.79 5.75
N ARG A 454 38.37 -19.46 5.67
CA ARG A 454 37.03 -18.86 5.75
C ARG A 454 36.36 -19.22 7.06
N ARG A 455 35.56 -18.31 7.55
CA ARG A 455 34.58 -18.62 8.57
C ARG A 455 33.43 -19.43 7.92
N PRO A 456 32.70 -20.25 8.69
CA PRO A 456 31.48 -20.82 8.18
C PRO A 456 30.57 -19.71 7.61
N PRO A 457 29.80 -19.98 6.52
CA PRO A 457 28.76 -19.06 6.06
C PRO A 457 27.79 -18.75 7.19
N PRO A 458 27.13 -17.60 7.19
CA PRO A 458 26.04 -17.34 8.13
C PRO A 458 24.97 -18.42 8.01
N GLU A 459 24.45 -18.90 9.14
CA GLU A 459 23.33 -19.83 9.21
C GLU A 459 21.97 -19.12 9.12
#